data_7ef2985f7a29ffd99ec22d12d0a567be
#
_entry.id   7ef2985f7a29ffd99ec22d12d0a567be
#
_cell.length_a   1.000
_cell.length_b   1.000
_cell.length_c   1.000
_cell.angle_alpha   90.00
_cell.angle_beta   90.00
_cell.angle_gamma   90.00
#
_symmetry.space_group_name_H-M   'P 1'
#
loop_
_entity.id
_entity.type
_entity.pdbx_description
1 polymer ?
#
loop_
_entity_poly.entity_id
_entity_poly.type
_entity_poly.pdbx_seq_one_letter_code
_entity_poly.pdbx_strand_id
1 'polypeptide(L)'
;MSKISVVFWTQGGNTESMANAVVEGIKEAGKEAEAVFVSDMNIDELKGEGVFALGCPAMGAEVLEESEMEPFVADVEGFASGKKIGLFGSYGWGDGQGMRDWEARMSGAGATIVGGEGVICQEAPDADAMEQCKALGKALANA
;
A
#
# COMPACT_ATOMS: atom_id res chain seq x y z
N MET A 1 -11.30 12.56 14.10
CA MET A 1 -10.11 12.67 13.25
C MET A 1 -9.78 11.34 12.68
N SER A 2 -9.62 11.29 11.39
CA SER A 2 -9.32 10.03 10.72
C SER A 2 -7.82 9.81 10.68
N LYS A 3 -7.42 8.61 11.05
CA LYS A 3 -6.05 8.14 10.85
C LYS A 3 -5.98 7.41 9.51
N ILE A 4 -4.89 7.56 8.80
CA ILE A 4 -4.65 6.82 7.57
C ILE A 4 -3.74 5.64 7.91
N SER A 5 -4.23 4.43 7.73
CA SER A 5 -3.44 3.22 8.00
C SER A 5 -2.62 2.87 6.76
N VAL A 6 -1.36 2.52 6.99
CA VAL A 6 -0.45 2.03 5.95
C VAL A 6 -0.16 0.58 6.30
N VAL A 7 -0.87 -0.33 5.67
CA VAL A 7 -0.83 -1.76 5.99
C VAL A 7 0.16 -2.45 5.04
N PHE A 8 1.08 -3.22 5.58
CA PHE A 8 2.13 -3.82 4.75
C PHE A 8 2.48 -5.23 5.22
N TRP A 9 3.08 -5.98 4.30
CA TRP A 9 3.77 -7.24 4.59
C TRP A 9 5.21 -7.07 4.11
N THR A 10 6.16 -7.57 4.88
CA THR A 10 7.57 -7.52 4.51
C THR A 10 8.29 -8.76 5.00
N GLN A 11 9.35 -9.14 4.29
CA GLN A 11 10.21 -10.24 4.72
C GLN A 11 11.63 -9.73 4.99
N GLY A 12 12.17 -8.94 4.07
CA GLY A 12 13.54 -8.40 4.19
C GLY A 12 13.62 -6.97 4.68
N GLY A 13 12.48 -6.32 4.95
CA GLY A 13 12.44 -4.94 5.43
C GLY A 13 12.30 -3.88 4.34
N ASN A 14 12.37 -4.24 3.07
CA ASN A 14 12.27 -3.26 1.98
C ASN A 14 10.89 -2.59 1.94
N THR A 15 9.84 -3.38 1.99
CA THR A 15 8.48 -2.86 1.97
C THR A 15 8.17 -2.08 3.24
N GLU A 16 8.72 -2.50 4.38
CA GLU A 16 8.58 -1.77 5.63
C GLU A 16 9.21 -0.37 5.53
N SER A 17 10.39 -0.26 4.92
CA SER A 17 11.04 1.04 4.70
C SER A 17 10.15 1.94 3.83
N MET A 18 9.54 1.36 2.80
CA MET A 18 8.61 2.11 1.95
C MET A 18 7.38 2.55 2.74
N ALA A 19 6.82 1.67 3.58
CA ALA A 19 5.67 1.99 4.42
C ALA A 19 5.97 3.17 5.34
N ASN A 20 7.14 3.18 5.95
CA ASN A 20 7.56 4.27 6.83
C ASN A 20 7.68 5.60 6.08
N ALA A 21 8.15 5.57 4.83
CA ALA A 21 8.23 6.77 4.00
C ALA A 21 6.83 7.29 3.63
N VAL A 22 5.89 6.39 3.35
CA VAL A 22 4.50 6.78 3.08
C VAL A 22 3.90 7.46 4.32
N VAL A 23 4.10 6.89 5.50
CA VAL A 23 3.65 7.47 6.76
C VAL A 23 4.25 8.86 6.96
N GLU A 24 5.54 9.01 6.71
CA GLU A 24 6.24 10.28 6.84
C GLU A 24 5.60 11.35 5.94
N GLY A 25 5.31 10.99 4.68
CA GLY A 25 4.64 11.92 3.75
C GLY A 25 3.27 12.33 4.23
N ILE A 26 2.49 11.40 4.79
CA ILE A 26 1.17 11.71 5.33
C ILE A 26 1.28 12.70 6.49
N LYS A 27 2.23 12.46 7.39
CA LYS A 27 2.44 13.34 8.56
C LYS A 27 2.92 14.72 8.15
N GLU A 28 3.81 14.80 7.15
CA GLU A 28 4.28 16.09 6.64
C GLU A 28 3.14 16.92 6.06
N ALA A 29 2.10 16.27 5.55
CA ALA A 29 0.92 16.94 5.02
C ALA A 29 -0.12 17.26 6.12
N GLY A 30 0.18 16.99 7.38
CA GLY A 30 -0.67 17.38 8.51
C GLY A 30 -1.71 16.37 8.94
N LYS A 31 -1.64 15.15 8.46
CA LYS A 31 -2.59 14.08 8.83
C LYS A 31 -1.93 13.05 9.74
N GLU A 32 -2.74 12.30 10.47
CA GLU A 32 -2.25 11.19 11.29
C GLU A 32 -2.11 9.93 10.45
N ALA A 33 -1.08 9.15 10.72
CA ALA A 33 -0.83 7.90 10.00
C ALA A 33 -0.07 6.91 10.88
N GLU A 34 -0.24 5.63 10.56
CA GLU A 34 0.44 4.56 11.26
C GLU A 34 0.77 3.45 10.28
N ALA A 35 2.01 2.96 10.34
CA ALA A 35 2.42 1.78 9.58
C ALA A 35 2.08 0.55 10.43
N VAL A 36 1.33 -0.39 9.86
CA VAL A 36 0.83 -1.57 10.58
C VAL A 36 1.15 -2.81 9.77
N PHE A 37 1.82 -3.80 10.41
CA PHE A 37 2.02 -5.08 9.75
C PHE A 37 0.66 -5.75 9.54
N VAL A 38 0.47 -6.41 8.41
CA VAL A 38 -0.85 -6.91 7.99
C VAL A 38 -1.52 -7.80 9.05
N SER A 39 -0.75 -8.62 9.76
CA SER A 39 -1.32 -9.50 10.78
C SER A 39 -1.80 -8.76 12.03
N ASP A 40 -1.35 -7.50 12.21
CA ASP A 40 -1.74 -6.66 13.35
C ASP A 40 -2.88 -5.70 13.00
N MET A 41 -3.30 -5.65 11.74
CA MET A 41 -4.35 -4.73 11.31
C MET A 41 -5.73 -5.29 11.61
N ASN A 42 -6.55 -4.51 12.28
CA ASN A 42 -7.96 -4.84 12.49
C ASN A 42 -8.74 -4.45 11.24
N ILE A 43 -9.28 -5.46 10.55
CA ILE A 43 -9.99 -5.23 9.28
C ILE A 43 -11.24 -4.36 9.47
N ASP A 44 -11.88 -4.45 10.63
CA ASP A 44 -13.08 -3.64 10.91
C ASP A 44 -12.74 -2.16 11.07
N GLU A 45 -11.57 -1.85 11.62
CA GLU A 45 -11.08 -0.47 11.67
C GLU A 45 -10.83 0.05 10.27
N LEU A 46 -10.22 -0.79 9.41
CA LEU A 46 -9.90 -0.38 8.04
C LEU A 46 -11.17 -0.09 7.24
N LYS A 47 -12.24 -0.84 7.47
CA LYS A 47 -13.54 -0.58 6.82
C LYS A 47 -14.05 0.83 7.10
N GLY A 48 -13.71 1.38 8.26
CA GLY A 48 -14.12 2.73 8.64
C GLY A 48 -13.27 3.83 8.04
N GLU A 49 -12.15 3.50 7.42
CA GLU A 49 -11.26 4.49 6.80
C GLU A 49 -11.61 4.64 5.33
N GLY A 50 -11.77 5.87 4.87
CA GLY A 50 -12.06 6.16 3.47
C GLY A 50 -10.80 6.18 2.60
N VAL A 51 -9.64 6.35 3.22
CA VAL A 51 -8.33 6.44 2.55
C VAL A 51 -7.35 5.59 3.34
N PHE A 52 -6.61 4.72 2.67
CA PHE A 52 -5.55 3.94 3.30
C PHE A 52 -4.55 3.45 2.24
N ALA A 53 -3.46 2.84 2.69
CA ALA A 53 -2.45 2.31 1.78
C ALA A 53 -2.16 0.85 2.10
N LEU A 54 -1.81 0.10 1.07
CA LEU A 54 -1.44 -1.31 1.18
C LEU A 54 -0.08 -1.51 0.51
N GLY A 55 0.81 -2.24 1.16
CA GLY A 55 2.13 -2.52 0.64
C GLY A 55 2.51 -3.98 0.75
N CYS A 56 3.12 -4.52 -0.29
CA CYS A 56 3.55 -5.91 -0.34
C CYS A 56 4.63 -6.08 -1.41
N PRO A 57 5.72 -6.81 -1.13
CA PRO A 57 6.66 -7.13 -2.19
C PRO A 57 6.04 -8.12 -3.17
N ALA A 58 6.49 -8.06 -4.42
CA ALA A 58 6.10 -9.07 -5.42
C ALA A 58 6.79 -10.39 -5.06
N MET A 59 6.01 -11.45 -4.94
CA MET A 59 6.49 -12.77 -4.53
C MET A 59 6.44 -13.73 -5.70
N GLY A 60 7.43 -14.62 -5.80
CA GLY A 60 7.45 -15.68 -6.80
C GLY A 60 7.18 -15.16 -8.21
N ALA A 61 6.01 -15.45 -8.76
CA ALA A 61 5.58 -15.02 -10.10
C ALA A 61 4.89 -13.65 -10.07
N GLU A 62 5.42 -12.71 -9.30
CA GLU A 62 4.88 -11.35 -9.11
C GLU A 62 3.46 -11.34 -8.56
N VAL A 63 3.22 -12.18 -7.57
CA VAL A 63 1.93 -12.24 -6.87
C VAL A 63 2.09 -11.70 -5.44
N LEU A 64 0.97 -11.43 -4.78
CA LEU A 64 0.98 -11.04 -3.38
C LEU A 64 1.42 -12.22 -2.51
N GLU A 65 1.93 -11.91 -1.31
CA GLU A 65 2.29 -12.94 -0.35
C GLU A 65 1.04 -13.75 0.01
N GLU A 66 1.13 -15.07 -0.04
CA GLU A 66 -0.02 -15.98 -0.04
C GLU A 66 -0.67 -16.19 1.33
N SER A 67 0.13 -16.19 2.41
CA SER A 67 -0.39 -16.63 3.70
C SER A 67 -1.11 -15.54 4.49
N GLU A 68 -0.73 -14.28 4.31
CA GLU A 68 -1.30 -13.16 5.07
C GLU A 68 -1.85 -12.06 4.17
N MET A 69 -1.06 -11.58 3.21
CA MET A 69 -1.48 -10.43 2.41
C MET A 69 -2.57 -10.78 1.40
N GLU A 70 -2.48 -11.91 0.73
CA GLU A 70 -3.49 -12.31 -0.25
C GLU A 70 -4.89 -12.44 0.39
N PRO A 71 -5.04 -13.17 1.52
CA PRO A 71 -6.34 -13.22 2.20
C PRO A 71 -6.81 -11.86 2.68
N PHE A 72 -5.90 -11.02 3.15
CA PHE A 72 -6.24 -9.67 3.60
C PHE A 72 -6.79 -8.82 2.46
N VAL A 73 -6.12 -8.84 1.31
CA VAL A 73 -6.57 -8.10 0.12
C VAL A 73 -7.91 -8.61 -0.37
N ALA A 74 -8.14 -9.93 -0.32
CA ALA A 74 -9.43 -10.50 -0.67
C ALA A 74 -10.55 -9.96 0.22
N ASP A 75 -10.27 -9.80 1.52
CA ASP A 75 -11.24 -9.19 2.44
C ASP A 75 -11.47 -7.71 2.10
N VAL A 76 -10.40 -6.99 1.77
CA VAL A 76 -10.49 -5.56 1.39
C VAL A 76 -11.36 -5.39 0.15
N GLU A 77 -11.27 -6.30 -0.82
CA GLU A 77 -12.11 -6.25 -2.01
C GLU A 77 -13.61 -6.19 -1.68
N GLY A 78 -14.01 -6.80 -0.58
CA GLY A 78 -15.40 -6.83 -0.14
C GLY A 78 -15.94 -5.47 0.30
N PHE A 79 -15.07 -4.51 0.61
CA PHE A 79 -15.50 -3.16 1.02
C PHE A 79 -14.74 -2.05 0.32
N ALA A 80 -13.98 -2.36 -0.73
CA ALA A 80 -13.13 -1.39 -1.41
C ALA A 80 -13.90 -0.33 -2.20
N SER A 81 -15.16 -0.59 -2.54
CA SER A 81 -15.96 0.34 -3.34
C SER A 81 -16.05 1.71 -2.66
N GLY A 82 -15.67 2.76 -3.39
CA GLY A 82 -15.67 4.13 -2.88
C GLY A 82 -14.46 4.51 -2.05
N LYS A 83 -13.55 3.58 -1.80
CA LYS A 83 -12.32 3.86 -1.05
C LYS A 83 -11.23 4.42 -1.95
N LYS A 84 -10.33 5.18 -1.35
CA LYS A 84 -9.13 5.68 -2.03
C LYS A 84 -7.93 4.96 -1.45
N ILE A 85 -7.25 4.18 -2.27
CA ILE A 85 -6.21 3.25 -1.82
C ILE A 85 -4.89 3.54 -2.53
N GLY A 86 -3.83 3.74 -1.75
CA GLY A 86 -2.47 3.83 -2.27
C GLY A 86 -1.81 2.46 -2.23
N LEU A 87 -1.06 2.12 -3.27
CA LEU A 87 -0.36 0.84 -3.35
C LEU A 87 1.13 1.07 -3.47
N PHE A 88 1.92 0.21 -2.84
CA PHE A 88 3.37 0.27 -2.95
C PHE A 88 3.98 -1.11 -2.72
N GLY A 89 5.21 -1.30 -3.17
CA GLY A 89 5.90 -2.55 -2.93
C GLY A 89 7.24 -2.64 -3.65
N SER A 90 8.09 -3.56 -3.22
CA SER A 90 9.35 -3.86 -3.86
C SER A 90 9.21 -5.12 -4.72
N TYR A 91 10.12 -5.28 -5.68
CA TYR A 91 10.20 -6.51 -6.47
C TYR A 91 11.67 -6.88 -6.69
N GLY A 92 11.96 -8.17 -6.76
CA GLY A 92 13.34 -8.64 -6.95
C GLY A 92 13.69 -8.75 -8.43
N TRP A 93 12.77 -9.28 -9.22
CA TRP A 93 12.95 -9.48 -10.65
C TRP A 93 11.58 -9.39 -11.34
N GLY A 94 11.60 -9.31 -12.64
CA GLY A 94 10.37 -9.02 -13.38
C GLY A 94 10.29 -7.55 -13.72
N ASP A 95 9.14 -7.09 -14.16
CA ASP A 95 8.95 -5.73 -14.66
C ASP A 95 7.85 -4.93 -13.94
N GLY A 96 7.42 -5.39 -12.77
CA GLY A 96 6.37 -4.72 -12.01
C GLY A 96 4.96 -5.13 -12.42
N GLN A 97 4.80 -6.21 -13.17
CA GLN A 97 3.48 -6.68 -13.59
C GLN A 97 2.57 -6.97 -12.41
N GLY A 98 3.13 -7.48 -11.30
CA GLY A 98 2.35 -7.74 -10.09
C GLY A 98 1.65 -6.50 -9.55
N MET A 99 2.32 -5.35 -9.60
CA MET A 99 1.69 -4.10 -9.17
C MET A 99 0.57 -3.70 -10.13
N ARG A 100 0.77 -3.84 -11.43
CA ARG A 100 -0.28 -3.54 -12.41
C ARG A 100 -1.50 -4.43 -12.21
N ASP A 101 -1.28 -5.70 -11.92
CA ASP A 101 -2.37 -6.64 -11.64
C ASP A 101 -3.11 -6.24 -10.35
N TRP A 102 -2.38 -5.81 -9.33
CA TRP A 102 -2.97 -5.36 -8.07
C TRP A 102 -3.79 -4.08 -8.26
N GLU A 103 -3.27 -3.13 -9.01
CA GLU A 103 -4.01 -1.90 -9.36
C GLU A 103 -5.34 -2.25 -10.04
N ALA A 104 -5.30 -3.13 -11.03
CA ALA A 104 -6.50 -3.54 -11.75
C ALA A 104 -7.49 -4.26 -10.84
N ARG A 105 -6.98 -5.09 -9.92
CA ARG A 105 -7.80 -5.82 -8.95
C ARG A 105 -8.54 -4.86 -8.03
N MET A 106 -7.86 -3.87 -7.48
CA MET A 106 -8.48 -2.90 -6.57
C MET A 106 -9.44 -1.98 -7.31
N SER A 107 -9.07 -1.51 -8.50
CA SER A 107 -9.96 -0.70 -9.33
C SER A 107 -11.21 -1.47 -9.71
N GLY A 108 -11.06 -2.75 -10.04
CA GLY A 108 -12.20 -3.62 -10.36
C GLY A 108 -13.14 -3.82 -9.18
N ALA A 109 -12.63 -3.68 -7.95
CA ALA A 109 -13.43 -3.75 -6.74
C ALA A 109 -14.10 -2.42 -6.38
N GLY A 110 -13.87 -1.37 -7.17
CA GLY A 110 -14.51 -0.07 -6.96
C GLY A 110 -13.65 0.96 -6.25
N ALA A 111 -12.39 0.67 -5.99
CA ALA A 111 -11.48 1.61 -5.34
C ALA A 111 -10.86 2.55 -6.37
N THR A 112 -10.45 3.75 -5.90
CA THR A 112 -9.64 4.67 -6.68
C THR A 112 -8.19 4.50 -6.25
N ILE A 113 -7.30 4.29 -7.21
CA ILE A 113 -5.86 4.17 -6.91
C ILE A 113 -5.28 5.58 -6.77
N VAL A 114 -4.85 5.91 -5.57
CA VAL A 114 -4.29 7.24 -5.28
C VAL A 114 -2.99 7.41 -6.07
N GLY A 115 -2.90 8.53 -6.80
CA GLY A 115 -1.76 8.81 -7.68
C GLY A 115 -1.88 8.17 -9.05
N GLY A 116 -2.89 7.34 -9.28
CA GLY A 116 -3.13 6.66 -10.56
C GLY A 116 -2.39 5.35 -10.72
N GLU A 117 -1.28 5.16 -10.00
CA GLU A 117 -0.51 3.91 -10.05
C GLU A 117 0.22 3.70 -8.73
N GLY A 118 0.58 2.45 -8.47
CA GLY A 118 1.32 2.08 -7.27
C GLY A 118 2.80 2.48 -7.38
N VAL A 119 3.44 2.69 -6.23
CA VAL A 119 4.87 2.97 -6.17
C VAL A 119 5.63 1.66 -6.09
N ILE A 120 6.55 1.43 -7.00
CA ILE A 120 7.38 0.21 -7.00
C ILE A 120 8.87 0.59 -6.99
N CYS A 121 9.69 -0.31 -6.43
CA CYS A 121 11.13 -0.22 -6.55
C CYS A 121 11.72 -1.61 -6.68
N GLN A 122 12.84 -1.74 -7.35
CA GLN A 122 13.52 -3.02 -7.49
C GLN A 122 14.42 -3.23 -6.27
N GLU A 123 14.23 -4.33 -5.57
CA GLU A 123 14.99 -4.68 -4.36
C GLU A 123 14.87 -3.59 -3.29
N ALA A 124 15.99 -3.14 -2.73
CA ALA A 124 15.97 -2.13 -1.67
C ALA A 124 15.56 -0.76 -2.23
N PRO A 125 14.71 0.00 -1.52
CA PRO A 125 14.31 1.31 -2.00
C PRO A 125 15.49 2.29 -1.99
N ASP A 126 15.69 2.97 -3.11
CA ASP A 126 16.69 4.02 -3.23
C ASP A 126 16.06 5.37 -2.88
N ALA A 127 16.84 6.46 -3.03
CA ALA A 127 16.36 7.79 -2.70
C ALA A 127 15.14 8.19 -3.51
N ASP A 128 15.10 7.84 -4.80
CA ASP A 128 13.97 8.15 -5.67
C ASP A 128 12.72 7.40 -5.23
N ALA A 129 12.84 6.12 -4.89
CA ALA A 129 11.71 5.32 -4.41
C ALA A 129 11.16 5.87 -3.10
N MET A 130 12.04 6.28 -2.18
CA MET A 130 11.62 6.88 -0.91
C MET A 130 10.88 8.20 -1.14
N GLU A 131 11.35 9.03 -2.07
CA GLU A 131 10.65 10.26 -2.43
C GLU A 131 9.28 9.99 -3.04
N GLN A 132 9.16 8.97 -3.87
CA GLN A 132 7.88 8.57 -4.44
C GLN A 132 6.92 8.08 -3.36
N CYS A 133 7.42 7.35 -2.36
CA CYS A 133 6.60 6.91 -1.23
C CYS A 133 6.11 8.10 -0.41
N LYS A 134 6.96 9.09 -0.16
CA LYS A 134 6.54 10.31 0.54
C LYS A 134 5.49 11.06 -0.27
N ALA A 135 5.69 11.15 -1.60
CA ALA A 135 4.71 11.81 -2.48
C ALA A 135 3.36 11.07 -2.43
N LEU A 136 3.39 9.73 -2.41
CA LEU A 136 2.18 8.94 -2.24
C LEU A 136 1.50 9.27 -0.92
N GLY A 137 2.27 9.38 0.16
CA GLY A 137 1.74 9.75 1.47
C GLY A 137 1.05 11.11 1.43
N LYS A 138 1.66 12.09 0.81
CA LYS A 138 1.05 13.43 0.67
C LYS A 138 -0.22 13.36 -0.17
N ALA A 139 -0.24 12.57 -1.23
CA ALA A 139 -1.43 12.39 -2.06
C ALA A 139 -2.56 11.73 -1.26
N LEU A 140 -2.24 10.74 -0.42
CA LEU A 140 -3.22 10.11 0.46
C LEU A 140 -3.82 11.11 1.44
N ALA A 141 -2.98 11.98 2.02
CA ALA A 141 -3.45 12.98 2.97
C ALA A 141 -4.39 13.99 2.32
N ASN A 142 -4.26 14.22 1.02
CA ASN A 142 -5.08 15.18 0.27
C ASN A 142 -6.22 14.52 -0.51
N ALA A 143 -6.35 13.22 -0.39
CA ALA A 143 -7.36 12.47 -1.14
C ALA A 143 -8.78 12.64 -0.60
#